data_6fbf4e1c7568ad6fd02e856a169e776b
#
_entry.id   6fbf4e1c7568ad6fd02e856a169e776b
#
_cell.length_a   1.000
_cell.length_b   1.000
_cell.length_c   1.000
_cell.angle_alpha   90.00
_cell.angle_beta   90.00
_cell.angle_gamma   90.00
#
_symmetry.space_group_name_H-M   'P 1'
#
loop_
_entity.id
_entity.type
_entity.pdbx_description
1 polymer ?
#
loop_
_entity_poly.entity_id
_entity_poly.type
_entity_poly.pdbx_seq_one_letter_code
_entity_poly.pdbx_strand_id
1 'polypeptide(L)'
;MNCSGIGRKAEMSANQVIQESWWLEKASRMVDTQISSRGVKNADVIRVMKNTPRHLFIPERLSESAYNDSPLPIGSGQTISQPYIVALMTEYLELSGKEKVLEIGTG
;
A
#
# COMPACT_ATOMS: atom_id res chain seq x y z
N MET A 1 -9.63 -13.42 2.74
CA MET A 1 -10.17 -12.08 2.97
C MET A 1 -11.55 -12.20 3.58
N ASN A 2 -11.77 -11.58 4.70
CA ASN A 2 -13.02 -11.72 5.43
C ASN A 2 -13.99 -10.60 5.06
N CYS A 3 -15.10 -10.91 4.37
CA CYS A 3 -16.09 -9.94 3.94
C CYS A 3 -16.92 -9.33 5.10
N SER A 4 -16.83 -9.88 6.31
CA SER A 4 -17.58 -9.36 7.47
C SER A 4 -17.17 -7.94 7.88
N GLY A 5 -16.01 -7.45 7.43
CA GLY A 5 -15.56 -6.08 7.68
C GLY A 5 -16.37 -5.00 6.99
N ILE A 6 -17.09 -5.33 5.90
CA ILE A 6 -17.88 -4.35 5.14
C ILE A 6 -19.10 -3.88 5.94
N GLY A 7 -19.81 -4.80 6.62
CA GLY A 7 -20.96 -4.45 7.47
C GLY A 7 -20.56 -3.59 8.67
N ARG A 8 -19.42 -3.89 9.28
CA ARG A 8 -18.90 -3.10 10.41
C ARG A 8 -18.53 -1.67 10.01
N LYS A 9 -18.02 -1.48 8.80
CA LYS A 9 -17.63 -0.16 8.29
C LYS A 9 -18.86 0.76 8.16
N ALA A 10 -20.02 0.22 7.80
CA ALA A 10 -21.26 0.98 7.69
C ALA A 10 -21.79 1.46 9.06
N GLU A 11 -21.37 0.82 10.16
CA GLU A 11 -21.80 1.15 11.52
C GLU A 11 -20.82 2.08 12.25
N MET A 12 -19.73 2.49 11.61
CA MET A 12 -18.70 3.30 12.23
C MET A 12 -19.16 4.75 12.43
N SER A 13 -18.72 5.35 13.54
CA SER A 13 -18.92 6.79 13.78
C SER A 13 -18.13 7.62 12.75
N ALA A 14 -18.55 8.88 12.55
CA ALA A 14 -17.86 9.81 11.67
C ALA A 14 -16.36 9.95 12.03
N ASN A 15 -16.03 10.01 13.32
CA ASN A 15 -14.65 10.10 13.79
C ASN A 15 -13.83 8.85 13.45
N GLN A 16 -14.42 7.66 13.57
CA GLN A 16 -13.76 6.42 13.20
C GLN A 16 -13.49 6.36 11.69
N VAL A 17 -14.45 6.78 10.87
CA VAL A 17 -14.27 6.86 9.41
C VAL A 17 -13.14 7.83 9.05
N ILE A 18 -13.09 9.01 9.68
CA ILE A 18 -12.01 9.99 9.47
C ILE A 18 -10.66 9.41 9.90
N GLN A 19 -10.58 8.73 11.05
CA GLN A 19 -9.34 8.11 11.51
C GLN A 19 -8.86 7.00 10.59
N GLU A 20 -9.77 6.20 10.02
CA GLU A 20 -9.40 5.13 9.10
C GLU A 20 -9.06 5.63 7.70
N SER A 21 -9.54 6.82 7.30
CA SER A 21 -9.30 7.37 5.98
C SER A 21 -8.03 8.24 5.88
N TRP A 22 -7.37 8.55 6.99
CA TRP A 22 -6.20 9.43 7.00
C TRP A 22 -5.09 8.96 6.05
N TRP A 23 -4.92 7.65 5.94
CA TRP A 23 -3.88 7.06 5.11
C TRP A 23 -4.20 7.13 3.61
N LEU A 24 -5.48 7.21 3.23
CA LEU A 24 -5.88 7.26 1.82
C LEU A 24 -5.32 8.49 1.12
N GLU A 25 -5.38 9.64 1.76
CA GLU A 25 -4.79 10.86 1.22
C GLU A 25 -3.28 10.74 1.10
N LYS A 26 -2.62 10.19 2.12
CA LYS A 26 -1.18 9.95 2.11
C LYS A 26 -0.79 8.96 1.01
N ALA A 27 -1.54 7.89 0.84
CA ALA A 27 -1.30 6.91 -0.22
C ALA A 27 -1.48 7.53 -1.61
N SER A 28 -2.52 8.32 -1.80
CA SER A 28 -2.74 9.02 -3.07
C SER A 28 -1.60 9.97 -3.40
N ARG A 29 -1.16 10.77 -2.43
CA ARG A 29 -0.03 11.67 -2.61
C ARG A 29 1.26 10.91 -2.90
N MET A 30 1.51 9.83 -2.19
CA MET A 30 2.65 8.95 -2.44
C MET A 30 2.66 8.45 -3.88
N VAL A 31 1.52 7.97 -4.38
CA VAL A 31 1.42 7.48 -5.75
C VAL A 31 1.68 8.61 -6.75
N ASP A 32 1.08 9.76 -6.56
CA ASP A 32 1.21 10.88 -7.49
C ASP A 32 2.65 11.43 -7.53
N THR A 33 3.28 11.58 -6.37
CA THR A 33 4.60 12.25 -6.27
C THR A 33 5.79 11.31 -6.37
N GLN A 34 5.65 10.04 -6.02
CA GLN A 34 6.76 9.09 -5.95
C GLN A 34 6.71 8.00 -7.03
N ILE A 35 5.54 7.69 -7.55
CA ILE A 35 5.30 6.53 -8.41
C ILE A 35 4.95 6.98 -9.83
N SER A 36 3.82 7.65 -10.01
CA SER A 36 3.39 8.13 -11.33
C SER A 36 4.37 9.16 -11.92
N SER A 37 4.88 10.06 -11.10
CA SER A 37 5.86 11.06 -11.51
C SER A 37 7.17 10.46 -12.01
N ARG A 38 7.46 9.22 -11.62
CA ARG A 38 8.67 8.47 -12.05
C ARG A 38 8.42 7.49 -13.18
N GLY A 39 7.23 7.53 -13.78
CA GLY A 39 6.95 6.81 -15.01
C GLY A 39 6.20 5.50 -14.89
N VAL A 40 5.76 5.10 -13.69
CA VAL A 40 4.84 3.98 -13.52
C VAL A 40 3.48 4.38 -14.05
N LYS A 41 2.96 3.66 -15.04
CA LYS A 41 1.77 4.03 -15.80
C LYS A 41 0.62 3.02 -15.72
N ASN A 42 0.90 1.78 -15.29
CA ASN A 42 -0.12 0.75 -15.25
C ASN A 42 -1.26 1.16 -14.32
N ALA A 43 -2.48 1.26 -14.86
CA ALA A 43 -3.64 1.73 -14.12
C ALA A 43 -3.98 0.85 -12.91
N ASP A 44 -3.81 -0.46 -13.05
CA ASP A 44 -4.09 -1.40 -11.95
C ASP A 44 -3.06 -1.26 -10.82
N VAL A 45 -1.78 -1.11 -11.16
CA VAL A 45 -0.72 -0.88 -10.18
C VAL A 45 -0.99 0.42 -9.41
N ILE A 46 -1.29 1.49 -10.12
CA ILE A 46 -1.61 2.80 -9.53
C ILE A 46 -2.82 2.67 -8.58
N ARG A 47 -3.89 2.05 -9.03
CA ARG A 47 -5.11 1.85 -8.24
C ARG A 47 -4.83 1.04 -6.97
N VAL A 48 -4.10 -0.06 -7.09
CA VAL A 48 -3.78 -0.93 -5.95
C VAL A 48 -2.89 -0.20 -4.95
N MET A 49 -1.89 0.53 -5.42
CA MET A 49 -1.00 1.28 -4.53
C MET A 49 -1.73 2.39 -3.78
N LYS A 50 -2.74 3.02 -4.38
CA LYS A 50 -3.58 4.01 -3.70
C LYS A 50 -4.51 3.41 -2.65
N ASN A 51 -4.89 2.14 -2.80
CA ASN A 51 -5.90 1.49 -1.98
C ASN A 51 -5.36 0.42 -1.03
N THR A 52 -4.05 0.27 -0.95
CA THR A 52 -3.40 -0.68 -0.03
C THR A 52 -2.92 0.06 1.23
N PRO A 53 -3.39 -0.33 2.41
CA PRO A 53 -2.99 0.33 3.66
C PRO A 53 -1.59 -0.13 4.09
N ARG A 54 -0.57 0.44 3.47
CA ARG A 54 0.84 0.08 3.68
C ARG A 54 1.26 0.14 5.15
N HIS A 55 0.68 1.07 5.92
CA HIS A 55 0.99 1.24 7.34
C HIS A 55 0.63 0.03 8.20
N LEU A 56 -0.26 -0.85 7.73
CA LEU A 56 -0.63 -2.08 8.46
C LEU A 56 0.43 -3.19 8.35
N PHE A 57 1.42 -3.02 7.48
CA PHE A 57 2.48 -4.01 7.26
C PHE A 57 3.80 -3.65 7.94
N ILE A 58 3.80 -2.63 8.79
CA ILE A 58 4.99 -2.15 9.51
C ILE A 58 4.64 -1.96 10.99
N PRO A 59 5.66 -1.84 11.86
CA PRO A 59 5.41 -1.54 13.27
C PRO A 59 4.61 -0.24 13.44
N GLU A 60 3.65 -0.26 14.38
CA GLU A 60 2.74 0.87 14.60
C GLU A 60 3.49 2.19 14.87
N ARG A 61 4.61 2.14 15.58
CA ARG A 61 5.45 3.32 15.85
C ARG A 61 5.99 4.00 14.59
N LEU A 62 5.98 3.29 13.44
CA LEU A 62 6.45 3.81 12.15
C LEU A 62 5.31 4.17 11.20
N SER A 63 4.06 4.05 11.61
CA SER A 63 2.87 4.25 10.75
C SER A 63 2.90 5.58 10.00
N GLU A 64 3.33 6.65 10.66
CA GLU A 64 3.41 7.98 10.04
C GLU A 64 4.41 8.03 8.89
N SER A 65 5.43 7.16 8.93
CA SER A 65 6.48 7.09 7.91
C SER A 65 6.16 6.12 6.78
N ALA A 66 5.05 5.39 6.86
CA ALA A 66 4.72 4.33 5.92
C ALA A 66 4.67 4.78 4.46
N TYR A 67 4.30 6.02 4.22
CA TYR A 67 4.10 6.58 2.87
C TYR A 67 5.27 7.45 2.41
N ASN A 68 6.37 7.45 3.15
CA ASN A 68 7.59 8.15 2.78
C ASN A 68 8.33 7.44 1.64
N ASP A 69 9.13 8.18 0.91
CA ASP A 69 9.91 7.71 -0.23
C ASP A 69 11.19 6.98 0.22
N SER A 70 11.01 5.91 1.00
CA SER A 70 12.12 5.14 1.56
C SER A 70 11.68 3.75 2.00
N PRO A 71 12.61 2.77 2.09
CA PRO A 71 12.36 1.52 2.79
C PRO A 71 12.27 1.78 4.30
N LEU A 72 11.61 0.88 5.02
CA LEU A 72 11.47 0.95 6.48
C LEU A 72 11.74 -0.43 7.11
N PRO A 73 12.33 -0.47 8.33
CA PRO A 73 12.54 -1.72 9.03
C PRO A 73 11.20 -2.33 9.49
N ILE A 74 11.06 -3.64 9.33
CA ILE A 74 9.87 -4.39 9.77
C ILE A 74 10.17 -5.46 10.81
N GLY A 75 11.40 -5.48 11.33
CA GLY A 75 11.85 -6.46 12.32
C GLY A 75 12.71 -7.57 11.70
N SER A 76 13.38 -8.35 12.54
CA SER A 76 14.24 -9.46 12.13
C SER A 76 15.31 -9.09 11.10
N GLY A 77 15.80 -7.85 11.13
CA GLY A 77 16.77 -7.35 10.16
C GLY A 77 16.20 -7.15 8.75
N GLN A 78 14.90 -7.24 8.59
CA GLN A 78 14.20 -7.08 7.30
C GLN A 78 13.62 -5.69 7.12
N THR A 79 13.33 -5.34 5.86
CA THR A 79 12.71 -4.06 5.51
C THR A 79 11.52 -4.26 4.59
N ILE A 80 10.55 -3.35 4.66
CA ILE A 80 9.59 -3.16 3.58
C ILE A 80 10.23 -2.26 2.54
N SER A 81 10.14 -2.62 1.27
CA SER A 81 10.78 -1.87 0.19
C SER A 81 10.16 -0.50 0.01
N GLN A 82 10.96 0.44 -0.54
CA GLN A 82 10.49 1.76 -0.95
C GLN A 82 9.26 1.63 -1.86
N PRO A 83 8.22 2.48 -1.69
CA PRO A 83 6.99 2.37 -2.48
C PRO A 83 7.19 2.34 -4.00
N TYR A 84 8.07 3.19 -4.52
CA TYR A 84 8.36 3.22 -5.95
C TYR A 84 8.88 1.87 -6.46
N ILE A 85 9.79 1.23 -5.71
CA ILE A 85 10.34 -0.08 -6.09
C ILE A 85 9.27 -1.15 -6.11
N VAL A 86 8.37 -1.15 -5.12
CA VAL A 86 7.23 -2.09 -5.10
C VAL A 86 6.37 -1.93 -6.35
N ALA A 87 6.02 -0.69 -6.68
CA ALA A 87 5.20 -0.39 -7.84
C ALA A 87 5.89 -0.75 -9.16
N LEU A 88 7.17 -0.37 -9.29
CA LEU A 88 7.96 -0.63 -10.50
C LEU A 88 8.10 -2.12 -10.78
N MET A 89 8.46 -2.90 -9.76
CA MET A 89 8.60 -4.35 -9.89
C MET A 89 7.26 -5.01 -10.22
N THR A 90 6.18 -4.54 -9.62
CA THR A 90 4.83 -5.06 -9.91
C THR A 90 4.43 -4.74 -11.35
N GLU A 91 4.71 -3.53 -11.84
CA GLU A 91 4.44 -3.17 -13.23
C GLU A 91 5.20 -4.06 -14.22
N TYR A 92 6.45 -4.37 -13.92
CA TYR A 92 7.27 -5.24 -14.77
C TYR A 92 6.76 -6.68 -14.86
N LEU A 93 5.94 -7.13 -13.94
CA LEU A 93 5.29 -8.44 -14.03
C LEU A 93 4.23 -8.51 -15.14
N GLU A 94 3.77 -7.37 -15.63
CA GLU A 94 2.77 -7.28 -16.70
C GLU A 94 1.53 -8.14 -16.44
N LEU A 95 1.00 -8.05 -15.22
CA LEU A 95 -0.15 -8.85 -14.78
C LEU A 95 -1.45 -8.38 -15.45
N SER A 96 -2.27 -9.34 -15.88
CA SER A 96 -3.59 -9.08 -16.47
C SER A 96 -4.74 -9.28 -15.48
N GLY A 97 -4.43 -9.81 -14.29
CA GLY A 97 -5.41 -10.13 -13.26
C GLY A 97 -5.87 -11.60 -13.26
N LYS A 98 -5.34 -12.42 -14.16
CA LYS A 98 -5.70 -13.84 -14.29
C LYS A 98 -4.59 -14.79 -13.85
N GLU A 99 -3.42 -14.26 -13.60
CA GLU A 99 -2.24 -15.06 -13.28
C GLU A 99 -2.28 -15.57 -11.85
N LYS A 100 -1.67 -16.74 -11.64
CA LYS A 100 -1.27 -17.22 -10.33
C LYS A 100 0.15 -16.74 -10.08
N VAL A 101 0.39 -16.05 -8.98
CA VAL A 101 1.68 -15.46 -8.66
C VAL A 101 2.27 -16.13 -7.44
N LEU A 102 3.54 -16.54 -7.54
CA LEU A 102 4.34 -17.01 -6.41
C LEU A 102 5.34 -15.94 -6.04
N GLU A 103 5.33 -15.55 -4.76
CA GLU A 103 6.32 -14.63 -4.21
C GLU A 103 7.20 -15.36 -3.21
N ILE A 104 8.52 -15.21 -3.35
CA ILE A 104 9.51 -15.76 -2.43
C ILE A 104 10.22 -14.59 -1.74
N GLY A 105 10.33 -14.63 -0.42
CA GLY A 105 10.99 -13.57 0.34
C GLY A 105 10.09 -12.39 0.69
N THR A 106 8.82 -12.62 0.86
CA THR A 106 7.84 -11.58 1.24
C THR A 106 8.18 -10.88 2.57
N GLY A 107 8.80 -11.58 3.48
CA GLY A 107 9.16 -11.03 4.79
C GLY A 107 8.06 -11.04 5.83
#